data_6b56df38bacc4e0eb5d756ba656fce73
#
_entry.id   6b56df38bacc4e0eb5d756ba656fce73
#
_cell.length_a   1.000
_cell.length_b   1.000
_cell.length_c   1.000
_cell.angle_alpha   90.00
_cell.angle_beta   90.00
_cell.angle_gamma   90.00
#
_symmetry.space_group_name_H-M   'P 1'
#
loop_
_entity.id
_entity.type
_entity.pdbx_description
1 polymer ?
#
loop_
_entity_poly.entity_id
_entity_poly.type
_entity_poly.pdbx_seq_one_letter_code
_entity_poly.pdbx_strand_id
1 'polypeptide(L)'
;DARFPISVKEVVLSGLMSEKGIFKAYTKVDRKRVEEILEVYGMSDYKNRPIGELSGGQMQRVFLCRAIISSPKILILDEPSTYVDANFEMEFYSLLKELNEKMSIVMVSHDLGTICSYVKTIACVNGGLHYHESNLITPEQLKLYNCPIELISHGTVPHRVLLEHDETIENKRIQ
;
A
#
# COMPACT_ATOMS: atom_id res chain seq x y z
N ASP A 1 -7.21 17.99 -2.69
CA ASP A 1 -7.39 18.91 -3.81
C ASP A 1 -6.01 19.29 -4.36
N ALA A 2 -5.73 18.91 -5.59
CA ALA A 2 -4.44 19.20 -6.28
C ALA A 2 -4.14 20.70 -6.40
N ARG A 3 -5.11 21.56 -6.10
CA ARG A 3 -4.96 23.02 -6.10
C ARG A 3 -4.49 23.61 -4.77
N PHE A 4 -4.40 22.81 -3.71
CA PHE A 4 -3.93 23.29 -2.43
C PHE A 4 -2.40 23.33 -2.43
N PRO A 5 -1.75 24.51 -2.28
CA PRO A 5 -0.32 24.68 -2.49
C PRO A 5 0.51 24.23 -1.28
N ILE A 6 0.17 23.08 -0.67
CA ILE A 6 0.93 22.50 0.43
C ILE A 6 2.16 21.80 -0.11
N SER A 7 3.33 22.11 0.43
CA SER A 7 4.58 21.46 0.06
C SER A 7 4.73 20.06 0.67
N VAL A 8 5.53 19.21 0.02
CA VAL A 8 5.89 17.88 0.52
C VAL A 8 6.36 17.91 1.97
N LYS A 9 7.26 18.82 2.32
CA LYS A 9 7.77 18.96 3.70
C LYS A 9 6.69 19.31 4.71
N GLU A 10 5.69 20.10 4.33
CA GLU A 10 4.56 20.46 5.20
C GLU A 10 3.61 19.28 5.39
N VAL A 11 3.38 18.50 4.34
CA VAL A 11 2.61 17.26 4.44
C VAL A 11 3.28 16.28 5.40
N VAL A 12 4.58 16.03 5.26
CA VAL A 12 5.30 15.12 6.16
C VAL A 12 5.36 15.67 7.59
N LEU A 13 5.56 16.97 7.74
CA LEU A 13 5.59 17.66 9.05
C LEU A 13 4.25 17.49 9.81
N SER A 14 3.12 17.46 9.08
CA SER A 14 1.81 17.23 9.68
C SER A 14 1.67 15.86 10.37
N GLY A 15 2.50 14.87 10.02
CA GLY A 15 2.53 13.58 10.70
C GLY A 15 2.94 13.64 12.17
N LEU A 16 3.60 14.74 12.60
CA LEU A 16 3.98 14.98 13.99
C LEU A 16 2.88 15.62 14.84
N MET A 17 1.70 15.88 14.27
CA MET A 17 0.58 16.48 15.03
C MET A 17 0.14 15.62 16.22
N SER A 18 0.23 14.31 16.11
CA SER A 18 -0.11 13.37 17.19
C SER A 18 0.82 13.49 18.39
N GLU A 19 2.08 13.83 18.18
CA GLU A 19 3.05 14.02 19.27
C GLU A 19 2.93 15.41 19.94
N LYS A 20 2.53 16.42 19.18
CA LYS A 20 2.61 17.82 19.61
C LYS A 20 1.28 18.43 20.00
N GLY A 21 0.17 17.89 19.48
CA GLY A 21 -1.14 18.52 19.57
C GLY A 21 -1.27 19.75 18.66
N ILE A 22 -2.50 20.25 18.54
CA ILE A 22 -2.90 21.25 17.54
C ILE A 22 -2.28 22.64 17.77
N PHE A 23 -1.88 22.94 19.01
CA PHE A 23 -1.46 24.31 19.41
C PHE A 23 0.05 24.51 19.53
N LYS A 24 0.87 23.48 19.36
CA LYS A 24 2.33 23.60 19.48
C LYS A 24 2.99 23.85 18.14
N ALA A 25 3.78 24.90 18.05
CA ALA A 25 4.58 25.19 16.86
C ALA A 25 5.64 24.12 16.61
N TYR A 26 5.90 23.83 15.34
CA TYR A 26 7.00 22.93 14.95
C TYR A 26 8.36 23.57 15.17
N THR A 27 9.27 22.82 15.79
CA THR A 27 10.61 23.23 16.13
C THR A 27 11.60 23.02 14.98
N LYS A 28 12.84 23.49 15.15
CA LYS A 28 13.94 23.16 14.24
C LYS A 28 14.25 21.65 14.20
N VAL A 29 14.09 20.98 15.35
CA VAL A 29 14.29 19.52 15.45
C VAL A 29 13.25 18.78 14.61
N ASP A 30 11.99 19.19 14.65
CA ASP A 30 10.92 18.56 13.83
C ASP A 30 11.19 18.71 12.33
N ARG A 31 11.64 19.89 11.92
CA ARG A 31 12.01 20.15 10.52
C ARG A 31 13.20 19.29 10.08
N LYS A 32 14.17 19.10 10.96
CA LYS A 32 15.31 18.20 10.69
C LYS A 32 14.87 16.75 10.53
N ARG A 33 13.94 16.25 11.38
CA ARG A 33 13.35 14.91 11.23
C ARG A 33 12.66 14.75 9.86
N VAL A 34 11.98 15.80 9.37
CA VAL A 34 11.36 15.79 8.04
C VAL A 34 12.42 15.70 6.94
N GLU A 35 13.51 16.43 7.03
CA GLU A 35 14.60 16.36 6.04
C GLU A 35 15.25 14.97 6.02
N GLU A 36 15.55 14.42 7.18
CA GLU A 36 16.12 13.08 7.34
C GLU A 36 15.22 11.98 6.75
N ILE A 37 13.93 12.01 7.03
CA ILE A 37 13.01 11.00 6.50
C ILE A 37 12.82 11.13 4.98
N LEU A 38 12.74 12.36 4.45
CA LEU A 38 12.65 12.59 3.02
C LEU A 38 13.92 12.13 2.29
N GLU A 39 15.09 12.25 2.90
CA GLU A 39 16.34 11.74 2.37
C GLU A 39 16.35 10.21 2.29
N VAL A 40 16.00 9.54 3.39
CA VAL A 40 15.94 8.07 3.47
C VAL A 40 15.00 7.47 2.41
N TYR A 41 13.89 8.15 2.12
CA TYR A 41 12.88 7.67 1.16
C TYR A 41 13.03 8.30 -0.24
N GLY A 42 14.16 8.96 -0.55
CA GLY A 42 14.48 9.49 -1.89
C GLY A 42 13.58 10.64 -2.34
N MET A 43 13.07 11.42 -1.38
CA MET A 43 12.13 12.53 -1.64
C MET A 43 12.72 13.92 -1.40
N SER A 44 14.03 14.04 -1.12
CA SER A 44 14.71 15.31 -0.80
C SER A 44 14.55 16.37 -1.89
N ASP A 45 14.66 15.99 -3.16
CA ASP A 45 14.56 16.92 -4.30
C ASP A 45 13.15 17.49 -4.48
N TYR A 46 12.16 16.82 -3.90
CA TYR A 46 10.74 17.19 -4.01
C TYR A 46 10.24 17.98 -2.80
N LYS A 47 11.06 18.17 -1.75
CA LYS A 47 10.62 18.70 -0.44
C LYS A 47 9.87 20.03 -0.50
N ASN A 48 10.20 20.88 -1.46
CA ASN A 48 9.56 22.20 -1.64
C ASN A 48 8.49 22.23 -2.72
N ARG A 49 8.27 21.12 -3.44
CA ARG A 49 7.21 21.04 -4.48
C ARG A 49 5.83 20.93 -3.84
N PRO A 50 4.81 21.51 -4.43
CA PRO A 50 3.41 21.22 -4.11
C PRO A 50 3.12 19.73 -4.27
N ILE A 51 2.38 19.13 -3.34
CA ILE A 51 2.07 17.69 -3.40
C ILE A 51 1.28 17.31 -4.67
N GLY A 52 0.47 18.23 -5.18
CA GLY A 52 -0.31 18.01 -6.40
C GLY A 52 0.50 17.91 -7.70
N GLU A 53 1.80 18.24 -7.68
CA GLU A 53 2.72 18.12 -8.81
C GLU A 53 3.50 16.79 -8.84
N LEU A 54 3.25 15.91 -7.86
CA LEU A 54 3.92 14.63 -7.75
C LEU A 54 3.22 13.54 -8.59
N SER A 55 4.00 12.55 -9.06
CA SER A 55 3.42 11.32 -9.59
C SER A 55 2.70 10.53 -8.49
N GLY A 56 1.83 9.59 -8.85
CA GLY A 56 1.13 8.72 -7.90
C GLY A 56 2.10 8.03 -6.94
N GLY A 57 3.18 7.44 -7.45
CA GLY A 57 4.19 6.78 -6.63
C GLY A 57 4.95 7.73 -5.70
N GLN A 58 5.33 8.91 -6.19
CA GLN A 58 5.96 9.93 -5.34
C GLN A 58 5.02 10.38 -4.22
N MET A 59 3.73 10.55 -4.52
CA MET A 59 2.72 10.91 -3.53
C MET A 59 2.56 9.82 -2.45
N GLN A 60 2.56 8.54 -2.85
CA GLN A 60 2.52 7.40 -1.92
C GLN A 60 3.73 7.39 -0.98
N ARG A 61 4.94 7.65 -1.50
CA ARG A 61 6.15 7.78 -0.66
C ARG A 61 6.04 8.94 0.35
N VAL A 62 5.48 10.07 -0.06
CA VAL A 62 5.26 11.21 0.85
C VAL A 62 4.26 10.86 1.94
N PHE A 63 3.16 10.18 1.61
CA PHE A 63 2.19 9.73 2.61
C PHE A 63 2.76 8.67 3.54
N LEU A 64 3.62 7.78 3.05
CA LEU A 64 4.37 6.86 3.91
C LEU A 64 5.29 7.62 4.87
N CYS A 65 6.11 8.57 4.39
CA CYS A 65 6.94 9.41 5.23
C CYS A 65 6.13 10.12 6.32
N ARG A 66 4.98 10.70 5.94
CA ARG A 66 4.05 11.34 6.88
C ARG A 66 3.54 10.37 7.95
N ALA A 67 3.20 9.15 7.56
CA ALA A 67 2.65 8.16 8.48
C ALA A 67 3.69 7.64 9.48
N ILE A 68 4.96 7.52 9.06
CA ILE A 68 6.02 6.91 9.88
C ILE A 68 6.91 7.90 10.64
N ILE A 69 6.83 9.21 10.36
CA ILE A 69 7.69 10.22 11.01
C ILE A 69 7.50 10.27 12.53
N SER A 70 6.31 9.92 13.03
CA SER A 70 6.01 9.80 14.47
C SER A 70 6.42 8.45 15.07
N SER A 71 7.14 7.60 14.31
CA SER A 71 7.58 6.27 14.76
C SER A 71 6.44 5.43 15.36
N PRO A 72 5.34 5.21 14.64
CA PRO A 72 4.19 4.48 15.14
C PRO A 72 4.55 3.01 15.40
N LYS A 73 3.84 2.36 16.34
CA LYS A 73 3.95 0.91 16.57
C LYS A 73 3.19 0.08 15.54
N ILE A 74 2.14 0.66 14.98
CA ILE A 74 1.26 0.02 13.98
C ILE A 74 1.04 1.01 12.84
N LEU A 75 1.22 0.54 11.60
CA LEU A 75 0.90 1.24 10.36
C LEU A 75 -0.27 0.53 9.69
N ILE A 76 -1.32 1.28 9.37
CA ILE A 76 -2.48 0.77 8.65
C ILE A 76 -2.50 1.42 7.26
N LEU A 77 -2.54 0.60 6.22
CA LEU A 77 -2.56 1.01 4.82
C LEU A 77 -3.83 0.47 4.15
N ASP A 78 -4.54 1.34 3.46
CA ASP A 78 -5.73 1.01 2.70
C ASP A 78 -5.45 1.22 1.22
N GLU A 79 -5.48 0.13 0.43
CA GLU A 79 -5.20 0.10 -1.01
C GLU A 79 -3.93 0.89 -1.42
N PRO A 80 -2.75 0.62 -0.82
CA PRO A 80 -1.59 1.50 -0.96
C PRO A 80 -0.94 1.47 -2.35
N SER A 81 -1.22 0.49 -3.21
CA SER A 81 -0.67 0.37 -4.57
C SER A 81 -1.62 0.87 -5.66
N THR A 82 -2.78 1.40 -5.31
CA THR A 82 -3.72 1.95 -6.28
C THR A 82 -3.11 3.16 -7.01
N TYR A 83 -3.12 3.15 -8.35
CA TYR A 83 -2.59 4.22 -9.22
C TYR A 83 -1.06 4.31 -9.35
N VAL A 84 -0.32 3.23 -9.07
CA VAL A 84 1.13 3.18 -9.27
C VAL A 84 1.51 2.12 -10.31
N ASP A 85 2.66 2.29 -10.95
CA ASP A 85 3.19 1.30 -11.87
C ASP A 85 3.83 0.10 -11.13
N ALA A 86 3.99 -1.03 -11.84
CA ALA A 86 4.48 -2.28 -11.26
C ALA A 86 5.91 -2.18 -10.68
N ASN A 87 6.79 -1.35 -11.27
CA ASN A 87 8.15 -1.18 -10.76
C ASN A 87 8.13 -0.44 -9.42
N PHE A 88 7.34 0.63 -9.34
CA PHE A 88 7.15 1.35 -8.09
C PHE A 88 6.51 0.47 -7.02
N GLU A 89 5.54 -0.36 -7.40
CA GLU A 89 4.85 -1.27 -6.48
C GLU A 89 5.84 -2.23 -5.80
N MET A 90 6.75 -2.86 -6.55
CA MET A 90 7.78 -3.75 -6.01
C MET A 90 8.71 -3.01 -5.02
N GLU A 91 9.15 -1.79 -5.37
CA GLU A 91 9.98 -0.97 -4.47
C GLU A 91 9.22 -0.60 -3.20
N PHE A 92 7.95 -0.21 -3.32
CA PHE A 92 7.12 0.18 -2.21
C PHE A 92 6.89 -0.98 -1.22
N TYR A 93 6.58 -2.18 -1.72
CA TYR A 93 6.44 -3.36 -0.86
C TYR A 93 7.77 -3.78 -0.20
N SER A 94 8.89 -3.60 -0.88
CA SER A 94 10.21 -3.83 -0.30
C SER A 94 10.48 -2.87 0.88
N LEU A 95 10.12 -1.59 0.75
CA LEU A 95 10.18 -0.62 1.84
C LEU A 95 9.26 -1.01 3.01
N LEU A 96 8.05 -1.48 2.73
CA LEU A 96 7.12 -1.94 3.78
C LEU A 96 7.68 -3.17 4.51
N LYS A 97 8.36 -4.08 3.81
CA LYS A 97 9.00 -5.23 4.43
C LYS A 97 10.11 -4.82 5.41
N GLU A 98 10.95 -3.86 5.04
CA GLU A 98 11.97 -3.30 5.94
C GLU A 98 11.36 -2.61 7.16
N LEU A 99 10.28 -1.84 6.96
CA LEU A 99 9.53 -1.20 8.05
C LEU A 99 8.90 -2.23 8.99
N ASN A 100 8.44 -3.36 8.47
CA ASN A 100 7.83 -4.43 9.27
C ASN A 100 8.79 -5.10 10.27
N GLU A 101 10.10 -4.90 10.12
CA GLU A 101 11.08 -5.30 11.15
C GLU A 101 11.00 -4.44 12.43
N LYS A 102 10.44 -3.22 12.33
CA LYS A 102 10.40 -2.23 13.41
C LYS A 102 8.99 -1.95 13.93
N MET A 103 7.97 -2.22 13.12
CA MET A 103 6.58 -1.94 13.47
C MET A 103 5.64 -2.99 12.86
N SER A 104 4.46 -3.14 13.42
CA SER A 104 3.40 -3.97 12.82
C SER A 104 2.76 -3.23 11.64
N ILE A 105 2.52 -3.94 10.52
CA ILE A 105 1.84 -3.36 9.36
C ILE A 105 0.57 -4.15 9.09
N VAL A 106 -0.55 -3.46 8.98
CA VAL A 106 -1.84 -4.01 8.53
C VAL A 106 -2.16 -3.35 7.19
N MET A 107 -2.41 -4.17 6.18
CA MET A 107 -2.70 -3.69 4.84
C MET A 107 -4.04 -4.25 4.37
N VAL A 108 -4.90 -3.39 3.84
CA VAL A 108 -6.14 -3.77 3.16
C VAL A 108 -5.88 -3.68 1.66
N SER A 109 -6.21 -4.73 0.92
CA SER A 109 -6.13 -4.74 -0.53
C SER A 109 -7.05 -5.80 -1.12
N HIS A 110 -7.44 -5.61 -2.36
CA HIS A 110 -8.18 -6.58 -3.15
C HIS A 110 -7.29 -7.36 -4.13
N ASP A 111 -5.99 -7.02 -4.23
CA ASP A 111 -5.03 -7.73 -5.08
C ASP A 111 -4.24 -8.80 -4.31
N LEU A 112 -4.82 -9.99 -4.21
CA LEU A 112 -4.17 -11.12 -3.55
C LEU A 112 -2.91 -11.61 -4.27
N GLY A 113 -2.83 -11.46 -5.58
CA GLY A 113 -1.71 -11.97 -6.37
C GLY A 113 -0.38 -11.32 -5.98
N THR A 114 -0.39 -10.02 -5.83
CA THR A 114 0.81 -9.26 -5.46
C THR A 114 1.10 -9.36 -3.96
N ILE A 115 0.09 -9.19 -3.10
CA ILE A 115 0.29 -9.09 -1.64
C ILE A 115 0.81 -10.37 -1.01
N CYS A 116 0.37 -11.55 -1.47
CA CYS A 116 0.78 -12.84 -0.90
C CYS A 116 2.29 -13.00 -0.81
N SER A 117 3.05 -12.35 -1.69
CA SER A 117 4.53 -12.42 -1.69
C SER A 117 5.19 -11.58 -0.58
N TYR A 118 4.47 -10.64 0.02
CA TYR A 118 5.01 -9.64 0.94
C TYR A 118 4.47 -9.75 2.36
N VAL A 119 3.29 -10.35 2.54
CA VAL A 119 2.64 -10.48 3.85
C VAL A 119 3.03 -11.77 4.56
N LYS A 120 2.92 -11.79 5.88
CA LYS A 120 3.17 -12.96 6.73
C LYS A 120 1.90 -13.76 6.98
N THR A 121 0.77 -13.07 7.10
CA THR A 121 -0.54 -13.64 7.43
C THR A 121 -1.62 -12.93 6.63
N ILE A 122 -2.74 -13.60 6.40
CA ILE A 122 -3.85 -13.06 5.60
C ILE A 122 -5.15 -13.21 6.40
N ALA A 123 -5.98 -12.17 6.35
CA ALA A 123 -7.34 -12.19 6.85
C ALA A 123 -8.30 -11.89 5.69
N CYS A 124 -9.08 -12.89 5.27
CA CYS A 124 -10.08 -12.73 4.21
C CYS A 124 -11.41 -12.31 4.81
N VAL A 125 -12.00 -11.23 4.28
CA VAL A 125 -13.30 -10.68 4.70
C VAL A 125 -14.29 -10.80 3.56
N ASN A 126 -15.29 -11.69 3.71
CA ASN A 126 -16.39 -11.85 2.76
C ASN A 126 -17.62 -12.39 3.49
N GLY A 127 -18.47 -11.51 4.02
CA GLY A 127 -19.61 -11.91 4.87
C GLY A 127 -19.22 -12.55 6.22
N GLY A 128 -17.95 -12.85 6.41
CA GLY A 128 -17.29 -13.39 7.60
C GLY A 128 -15.82 -13.05 7.59
N LEU A 129 -15.10 -13.38 8.67
CA LEU A 129 -13.67 -13.20 8.79
C LEU A 129 -12.99 -14.57 8.84
N HIS A 130 -12.06 -14.82 7.92
CA HIS A 130 -11.25 -16.04 7.87
C HIS A 130 -9.77 -15.66 7.98
N TYR A 131 -9.15 -16.03 9.09
CA TYR A 131 -7.74 -15.72 9.37
C TYR A 131 -6.84 -16.90 9.01
N HIS A 132 -5.76 -16.62 8.32
CA HIS A 132 -4.71 -17.54 7.92
C HIS A 132 -3.38 -17.15 8.56
N GLU A 133 -2.79 -18.08 9.29
CA GLU A 133 -1.47 -17.89 9.94
C GLU A 133 -0.29 -17.90 8.92
N SER A 134 -0.59 -18.00 7.64
CA SER A 134 0.40 -17.98 6.55
C SER A 134 -0.07 -17.08 5.40
N ASN A 135 0.85 -16.77 4.50
CA ASN A 135 0.59 -16.07 3.25
C ASN A 135 0.15 -17.02 2.11
N LEU A 136 0.00 -18.30 2.38
CA LEU A 136 -0.46 -19.29 1.41
C LEU A 136 -1.96 -19.53 1.60
N ILE A 137 -2.73 -19.38 0.54
CA ILE A 137 -4.16 -19.69 0.51
C ILE A 137 -4.33 -20.88 -0.44
N THR A 138 -4.94 -21.97 0.06
CA THR A 138 -5.18 -23.14 -0.77
C THR A 138 -6.43 -22.98 -1.66
N PRO A 139 -6.52 -23.73 -2.79
CA PRO A 139 -7.71 -23.70 -3.63
C PRO A 139 -9.00 -24.10 -2.87
N GLU A 140 -8.89 -25.00 -1.88
CA GLU A 140 -10.01 -25.41 -1.05
C GLU A 140 -10.50 -24.25 -0.17
N GLN A 141 -9.56 -23.46 0.39
CA GLN A 141 -9.88 -22.28 1.17
C GLN A 141 -10.55 -21.20 0.33
N LEU A 142 -10.07 -20.95 -0.90
CA LEU A 142 -10.71 -20.00 -1.83
C LEU A 142 -12.16 -20.38 -2.15
N LYS A 143 -12.43 -21.68 -2.37
CA LYS A 143 -13.80 -22.18 -2.59
C LYS A 143 -14.68 -21.98 -1.35
N LEU A 144 -14.14 -22.23 -0.16
CA LEU A 144 -14.87 -22.05 1.10
C LEU A 144 -15.31 -20.61 1.33
N TYR A 145 -14.49 -19.64 0.88
CA TYR A 145 -14.78 -18.20 1.04
C TYR A 145 -15.64 -17.63 -0.09
N ASN A 146 -16.08 -18.49 -1.03
CA ASN A 146 -16.79 -18.05 -2.23
C ASN A 146 -16.03 -16.93 -2.97
N CYS A 147 -14.71 -17.02 -2.98
CA CYS A 147 -13.82 -16.06 -3.62
C CYS A 147 -13.69 -16.42 -5.10
N PRO A 148 -14.10 -15.56 -6.05
CA PRO A 148 -14.09 -15.86 -7.48
C PRO A 148 -12.69 -15.78 -8.10
N ILE A 149 -11.64 -15.98 -7.32
CA ILE A 149 -10.24 -15.87 -7.77
C ILE A 149 -9.65 -17.27 -7.87
N GLU A 150 -9.24 -17.68 -9.06
CA GLU A 150 -8.35 -18.82 -9.24
C GLU A 150 -6.90 -18.35 -9.13
N LEU A 151 -6.18 -18.90 -8.15
CA LEU A 151 -4.75 -18.68 -8.00
C LEU A 151 -4.02 -19.84 -8.70
N ILE A 152 -3.30 -19.53 -9.77
CA ILE A 152 -2.37 -20.49 -10.38
C ILE A 152 -0.98 -20.22 -9.80
N SER A 153 -0.42 -21.22 -9.13
CA SER A 153 0.96 -21.17 -8.64
C SER A 153 1.88 -21.94 -9.58
N HIS A 154 2.79 -21.27 -10.23
CA HIS A 154 3.96 -21.86 -10.86
C HIS A 154 5.18 -21.64 -9.96
N GLY A 155 5.48 -22.59 -9.07
CA GLY A 155 6.53 -22.44 -8.05
C GLY A 155 6.00 -22.00 -6.69
N THR A 156 6.82 -21.26 -5.94
CA THR A 156 6.52 -20.85 -4.55
C THR A 156 5.66 -19.57 -4.43
N VAL A 157 5.36 -18.89 -5.52
CA VAL A 157 4.61 -17.62 -5.54
C VAL A 157 3.34 -17.79 -6.36
N PRO A 158 2.15 -17.64 -5.76
CA PRO A 158 0.89 -17.63 -6.49
C PRO A 158 0.75 -16.35 -7.32
N HIS A 159 0.19 -16.47 -8.54
CA HIS A 159 -0.19 -15.33 -9.35
C HIS A 159 -1.61 -15.49 -9.90
N ARG A 160 -2.23 -14.35 -10.21
CA ARG A 160 -3.60 -14.28 -10.69
C ARG A 160 -3.66 -14.67 -12.16
N VAL A 161 -4.57 -15.57 -12.51
CA VAL A 161 -4.99 -15.79 -13.90
C VAL A 161 -6.44 -15.36 -14.05
N LEU A 162 -6.71 -14.51 -15.03
CA LEU A 162 -8.08 -14.20 -15.42
C LEU A 162 -8.62 -15.42 -16.17
N LEU A 163 -9.83 -15.89 -15.79
CA LEU A 163 -10.55 -16.90 -16.56
C LEU A 163 -10.74 -16.40 -17.99
N GLU A 164 -10.41 -17.23 -18.99
CA GLU A 164 -10.78 -16.96 -20.37
C GLU A 164 -12.30 -16.85 -20.45
N HIS A 165 -12.79 -15.75 -21.02
CA HIS A 165 -14.20 -15.64 -21.35
C HIS A 165 -14.51 -16.68 -22.42
N ASP A 166 -15.41 -17.62 -22.13
CA ASP A 166 -15.96 -18.54 -23.10
C ASP A 166 -16.62 -17.74 -24.25
N GLU A 167 -15.94 -17.65 -25.39
CA GLU A 167 -16.47 -17.04 -26.63
C GLU A 167 -17.60 -17.85 -27.28
N THR A 168 -18.30 -18.72 -26.53
CA THR A 168 -19.27 -19.66 -27.09
C THR A 168 -20.73 -19.22 -27.02
N ILE A 169 -21.06 -17.95 -26.75
CA ILE A 169 -22.48 -17.50 -26.67
C ILE A 169 -22.89 -16.52 -27.78
N GLU A 170 -22.10 -16.22 -28.80
CA GLU A 170 -22.48 -15.22 -29.81
C GLU A 170 -22.78 -15.77 -31.23
N ASN A 171 -23.00 -17.05 -31.44
CA ASN A 171 -23.34 -17.58 -32.79
C ASN A 171 -24.67 -18.31 -32.90
N LYS A 172 -25.71 -17.90 -32.16
CA LYS A 172 -27.09 -18.41 -32.36
C LYS A 172 -28.15 -17.31 -32.40
N ARG A 173 -27.97 -16.30 -33.22
CA ARG A 173 -29.08 -15.45 -33.69
C ARG A 173 -28.74 -14.83 -35.02
N ILE A 174 -28.69 -15.61 -36.09
CA ILE A 174 -29.05 -15.20 -37.48
C ILE A 174 -29.30 -16.52 -38.26
N GLN A 175 -30.50 -16.99 -38.21
CA GLN A 175 -31.18 -17.67 -39.31
C GLN A 175 -32.70 -17.50 -39.13
#